data_283258544d0245f8c021baafb7e5665c
#
_entry.id   283258544d0245f8c021baafb7e5665c
#
_cell.length_a   1.000
_cell.length_b   1.000
_cell.length_c   1.000
_cell.angle_alpha   90.00
_cell.angle_beta   90.00
_cell.angle_gamma   90.00
#
_symmetry.space_group_name_H-M   'P 1'
#
loop_
_entity.id
_entity.type
_entity.pdbx_description
1 polymer ?
#
loop_
_entity_poly.entity_id
_entity_poly.type
_entity_poly.pdbx_seq_one_letter_code
_entity_poly.pdbx_strand_id
1 'polypeptide(L)'
;MAPPGDSSASSRAALASRENGERRIRYGSMMRRVCVFCGSSPGGQSCYLTAARALGDLMARRGLGLVYGGASIGLMGAVADAALSAGGEVTGVIPAALEAKEIAHPGLTRLEVVSSMHDRKARMSDLADAFVALPGGMGTLEELSEILTWAQLGLHQKPCGLLDVAGYWRPLVAFFDHAVQERFLRPEHRALVIVEHEPAALLDALAAYVPPTRERWIDREQS
;
A
#
# COMPACT_ATOMS: atom_id res chain seq x y z
N MET A 1 65.28 -24.47 12.43
CA MET A 1 64.34 -24.17 13.54
C MET A 1 63.43 -23.05 13.05
N ALA A 2 62.23 -23.42 12.54
CA ALA A 2 61.28 -22.49 12.01
C ALA A 2 60.23 -22.17 13.09
N PRO A 3 59.70 -20.95 13.21
CA PRO A 3 58.68 -20.61 14.21
C PRO A 3 57.30 -21.14 13.84
N PRO A 4 56.41 -21.40 14.80
CA PRO A 4 55.07 -21.95 14.55
C PRO A 4 54.15 -20.88 13.99
N GLY A 5 53.39 -21.27 12.96
CA GLY A 5 52.38 -20.44 12.33
C GLY A 5 51.20 -20.14 13.23
N ASP A 6 50.78 -18.91 13.20
CA ASP A 6 49.65 -18.35 13.94
C ASP A 6 48.31 -18.80 13.35
N SER A 7 47.61 -19.70 14.04
CA SER A 7 46.29 -20.26 13.67
C SER A 7 45.11 -19.39 14.11
N SER A 8 45.36 -18.16 14.56
CA SER A 8 44.30 -17.30 15.15
C SER A 8 43.56 -16.41 14.17
N ALA A 9 44.11 -16.22 12.93
CA ALA A 9 43.49 -15.36 11.92
C ALA A 9 42.32 -16.00 11.18
N SER A 10 42.32 -17.35 11.05
CA SER A 10 41.25 -18.07 10.32
C SER A 10 39.92 -18.18 11.14
N SER A 11 40.00 -18.18 12.46
CA SER A 11 38.80 -18.28 13.33
C SER A 11 38.05 -16.96 13.48
N ARG A 12 38.72 -15.81 13.34
CA ARG A 12 38.05 -14.50 13.41
C ARG A 12 37.29 -14.14 12.13
N ALA A 13 37.75 -14.57 10.97
CA ALA A 13 37.06 -14.38 9.68
C ALA A 13 35.77 -15.24 9.58
N ALA A 14 35.77 -16.43 10.20
CA ALA A 14 34.59 -17.32 10.19
C ALA A 14 33.48 -16.90 11.17
N LEU A 15 33.80 -16.10 12.21
CA LEU A 15 32.81 -15.56 13.15
C LEU A 15 32.15 -14.26 12.64
N ALA A 16 32.86 -13.45 11.84
CA ALA A 16 32.30 -12.23 11.24
C ALA A 16 31.27 -12.48 10.13
N SER A 17 31.21 -13.71 9.56
CA SER A 17 30.25 -14.08 8.50
C SER A 17 28.91 -14.56 9.03
N ARG A 18 28.68 -14.61 10.34
CA ARG A 18 27.44 -15.14 10.96
C ARG A 18 26.51 -14.08 11.56
N GLU A 19 26.86 -12.81 11.59
CA GLU A 19 26.07 -11.77 12.24
C GLU A 19 25.30 -10.83 11.29
N ASN A 20 25.40 -10.98 9.96
CA ASN A 20 24.56 -10.27 8.99
C ASN A 20 23.38 -11.12 8.51
N GLY A 21 22.72 -11.82 9.42
CA GLY A 21 21.37 -12.33 9.21
C GLY A 21 20.38 -11.18 9.31
N GLU A 22 20.31 -10.34 8.28
CA GLU A 22 19.22 -9.37 8.13
C GLU A 22 17.90 -10.10 8.31
N ARG A 23 17.17 -9.79 9.40
CA ARG A 23 15.80 -10.24 9.60
C ARG A 23 14.98 -9.64 8.45
N ARG A 24 14.81 -10.40 7.37
CA ARG A 24 13.86 -10.06 6.30
C ARG A 24 12.49 -9.93 6.95
N ILE A 25 12.01 -8.71 7.08
CA ILE A 25 10.67 -8.43 7.59
C ILE A 25 9.69 -9.02 6.58
N ARG A 26 8.97 -10.08 6.97
CA ARG A 26 7.84 -10.61 6.22
C ARG A 26 6.60 -9.85 6.66
N TYR A 27 6.01 -9.06 5.79
CA TYR A 27 4.80 -8.27 6.10
C TYR A 27 3.58 -9.15 6.45
N GLY A 28 3.52 -10.40 6.02
CA GLY A 28 2.37 -11.28 6.22
C GLY A 28 1.96 -11.54 7.67
N SER A 29 2.90 -11.51 8.62
CA SER A 29 2.59 -11.67 10.06
C SER A 29 2.29 -10.34 10.76
N MET A 30 2.45 -9.20 10.09
CA MET A 30 2.32 -7.84 10.63
C MET A 30 1.21 -7.03 9.97
N MET A 31 0.73 -7.41 8.78
CA MET A 31 -0.31 -6.67 8.06
C MET A 31 -1.65 -6.81 8.78
N ARG A 32 -2.14 -5.72 9.36
CA ARG A 32 -3.41 -5.62 10.07
C ARG A 32 -4.41 -4.72 9.38
N ARG A 33 -3.93 -3.69 8.68
CA ARG A 33 -4.78 -2.70 8.02
C ARG A 33 -4.25 -2.41 6.63
N VAL A 34 -5.18 -2.34 5.68
CA VAL A 34 -4.90 -2.00 4.29
C VAL A 34 -5.59 -0.68 3.96
N CYS A 35 -4.83 0.28 3.44
CA CYS A 35 -5.38 1.51 2.89
C CYS A 35 -5.83 1.28 1.46
N VAL A 36 -7.07 1.65 1.15
CA VAL A 36 -7.65 1.51 -0.19
C VAL A 36 -7.94 2.88 -0.79
N PHE A 37 -7.27 3.19 -1.89
CA PHE A 37 -7.54 4.34 -2.75
C PHE A 37 -8.47 3.90 -3.88
N CYS A 38 -9.56 4.60 -4.11
CA CYS A 38 -10.52 4.23 -5.14
C CYS A 38 -11.41 5.42 -5.54
N GLY A 39 -12.13 5.24 -6.65
CA GLY A 39 -13.02 6.28 -7.18
C GLY A 39 -14.23 6.57 -6.28
N SER A 40 -14.60 7.85 -6.16
CA SER A 40 -15.90 8.32 -5.65
C SER A 40 -17.05 8.08 -6.64
N SER A 41 -16.75 7.59 -7.84
CA SER A 41 -17.70 7.15 -8.87
C SER A 41 -17.72 5.61 -8.96
N PRO A 42 -18.83 4.97 -9.33
CA PRO A 42 -18.89 3.53 -9.57
C PRO A 42 -18.17 3.09 -10.85
N GLY A 43 -17.79 4.05 -11.73
CA GLY A 43 -17.26 3.76 -13.05
C GLY A 43 -18.32 3.32 -14.07
N GLY A 44 -17.91 3.06 -15.29
CA GLY A 44 -18.81 2.70 -16.41
C GLY A 44 -19.17 1.21 -16.51
N GLN A 45 -18.53 0.35 -15.71
CA GLN A 45 -18.75 -1.10 -15.74
C GLN A 45 -19.06 -1.63 -14.35
N SER A 46 -20.01 -2.56 -14.25
CA SER A 46 -20.43 -3.16 -12.97
C SER A 46 -19.35 -3.99 -12.28
N CYS A 47 -18.37 -4.50 -13.04
CA CYS A 47 -17.25 -5.27 -12.50
C CYS A 47 -16.41 -4.47 -11.49
N TYR A 48 -16.33 -3.14 -11.60
CA TYR A 48 -15.60 -2.30 -10.66
C TYR A 48 -16.24 -2.32 -9.26
N LEU A 49 -17.57 -2.15 -9.19
CA LEU A 49 -18.31 -2.27 -7.92
C LEU A 49 -18.21 -3.69 -7.35
N THR A 50 -18.30 -4.71 -8.21
CA THR A 50 -18.17 -6.12 -7.80
C THR A 50 -16.80 -6.38 -7.18
N ALA A 51 -15.73 -5.90 -7.80
CA ALA A 51 -14.35 -6.07 -7.29
C ALA A 51 -14.13 -5.30 -5.98
N ALA A 52 -14.69 -4.07 -5.85
CA ALA A 52 -14.61 -3.30 -4.62
C ALA A 52 -15.29 -4.02 -3.45
N ARG A 53 -16.50 -4.56 -3.67
CA ARG A 53 -17.22 -5.36 -2.66
C ARG A 53 -16.46 -6.64 -2.31
N ALA A 54 -15.95 -7.36 -3.32
CA ALA A 54 -15.19 -8.60 -3.10
C ALA A 54 -13.91 -8.32 -2.28
N LEU A 55 -13.22 -7.21 -2.53
CA LEU A 55 -12.05 -6.83 -1.74
C LEU A 55 -12.42 -6.53 -0.30
N GLY A 56 -13.47 -5.73 -0.04
CA GLY A 56 -13.92 -5.37 1.31
C GLY A 56 -14.35 -6.58 2.13
N ASP A 57 -15.18 -7.45 1.56
CA ASP A 57 -15.62 -8.70 2.18
C ASP A 57 -14.43 -9.61 2.52
N LEU A 58 -13.52 -9.79 1.56
CA LEU A 58 -12.34 -10.64 1.76
C LEU A 58 -11.38 -10.09 2.83
N MET A 59 -11.17 -8.76 2.85
CA MET A 59 -10.36 -8.12 3.90
C MET A 59 -10.93 -8.40 5.29
N ALA A 60 -12.23 -8.19 5.48
CA ALA A 60 -12.91 -8.47 6.75
C ALA A 60 -12.79 -9.94 7.16
N ARG A 61 -13.04 -10.89 6.25
CA ARG A 61 -12.90 -12.34 6.51
C ARG A 61 -11.47 -12.75 6.87
N ARG A 62 -10.46 -12.02 6.39
CA ARG A 62 -9.04 -12.23 6.74
C ARG A 62 -8.63 -11.49 8.02
N GLY A 63 -9.54 -10.78 8.70
CA GLY A 63 -9.25 -9.98 9.88
C GLY A 63 -8.43 -8.73 9.58
N LEU A 64 -8.46 -8.24 8.33
CA LEU A 64 -7.78 -7.02 7.90
C LEU A 64 -8.74 -5.83 8.01
N GLY A 65 -8.32 -4.80 8.75
CA GLY A 65 -9.03 -3.52 8.81
C GLY A 65 -8.86 -2.73 7.52
N LEU A 66 -9.92 -2.04 7.10
CA LEU A 66 -9.92 -1.10 5.99
C LEU A 66 -9.61 0.32 6.47
N VAL A 67 -8.67 0.99 5.82
CA VAL A 67 -8.44 2.45 5.91
C VAL A 67 -8.77 3.06 4.55
N TYR A 68 -9.55 4.15 4.51
CA TYR A 68 -9.94 4.78 3.23
C TYR A 68 -10.38 6.24 3.41
N GLY A 69 -10.82 6.86 2.32
CA GLY A 69 -11.18 8.28 2.28
C GLY A 69 -12.45 8.71 3.02
N GLY A 70 -13.21 7.79 3.60
CA GLY A 70 -14.35 8.10 4.48
C GLY A 70 -15.70 8.37 3.79
N ALA A 71 -15.78 8.42 2.46
CA ALA A 71 -17.02 8.72 1.75
C ALA A 71 -17.91 7.47 1.53
N SER A 72 -19.23 7.69 1.44
CA SER A 72 -20.25 6.64 1.25
C SER A 72 -20.61 6.36 -0.21
N ILE A 73 -19.95 7.02 -1.17
CA ILE A 73 -20.31 6.99 -2.60
C ILE A 73 -19.32 6.19 -3.44
N GLY A 74 -19.75 5.71 -4.61
CA GLY A 74 -18.91 5.05 -5.61
C GLY A 74 -18.25 3.77 -5.10
N LEU A 75 -16.99 3.55 -5.48
CA LEU A 75 -16.22 2.41 -5.03
C LEU A 75 -15.83 2.52 -3.56
N MET A 76 -15.70 3.76 -3.03
CA MET A 76 -15.43 4.01 -1.62
C MET A 76 -16.54 3.45 -0.73
N GLY A 77 -17.81 3.80 -1.01
CA GLY A 77 -18.95 3.23 -0.30
C GLY A 77 -19.02 1.71 -0.46
N ALA A 78 -18.84 1.21 -1.68
CA ALA A 78 -18.96 -0.22 -1.97
C ALA A 78 -17.95 -1.09 -1.20
N VAL A 79 -16.67 -0.67 -1.08
CA VAL A 79 -15.65 -1.41 -0.33
C VAL A 79 -15.91 -1.32 1.19
N ALA A 80 -16.34 -0.15 1.69
CA ALA A 80 -16.62 0.07 3.10
C ALA A 80 -17.84 -0.73 3.56
N ASP A 81 -18.97 -0.65 2.82
CA ASP A 81 -20.20 -1.41 3.08
C ASP A 81 -19.93 -2.92 3.14
N ALA A 82 -19.17 -3.45 2.18
CA ALA A 82 -18.85 -4.87 2.14
C ALA A 82 -17.99 -5.31 3.33
N ALA A 83 -16.99 -4.50 3.69
CA ALA A 83 -16.14 -4.79 4.86
C ALA A 83 -16.94 -4.76 6.15
N LEU A 84 -17.81 -3.75 6.37
CA LEU A 84 -18.68 -3.63 7.53
C LEU A 84 -19.69 -4.78 7.60
N SER A 85 -20.32 -5.13 6.48
CA SER A 85 -21.30 -6.23 6.40
C SER A 85 -20.70 -7.59 6.75
N ALA A 86 -19.40 -7.77 6.49
CA ALA A 86 -18.64 -8.97 6.87
C ALA A 86 -18.03 -8.88 8.30
N GLY A 87 -18.37 -7.85 9.08
CA GLY A 87 -17.92 -7.66 10.46
C GLY A 87 -16.48 -7.10 10.57
N GLY A 88 -15.95 -6.50 9.52
CA GLY A 88 -14.62 -5.90 9.51
C GLY A 88 -14.58 -4.51 10.14
N GLU A 89 -13.39 -4.11 10.59
CA GLU A 89 -13.14 -2.74 11.06
C GLU A 89 -12.88 -1.80 9.88
N VAL A 90 -13.56 -0.66 9.84
CA VAL A 90 -13.42 0.35 8.80
C VAL A 90 -13.12 1.72 9.41
N THR A 91 -11.98 2.29 9.05
CA THR A 91 -11.57 3.65 9.43
C THR A 91 -11.59 4.56 8.20
N GLY A 92 -12.43 5.59 8.23
CA GLY A 92 -12.43 6.68 7.26
C GLY A 92 -11.57 7.84 7.73
N VAL A 93 -10.87 8.50 6.83
CA VAL A 93 -10.11 9.73 7.10
C VAL A 93 -10.56 10.81 6.12
N ILE A 94 -11.15 11.90 6.63
CA ILE A 94 -11.75 12.95 5.81
C ILE A 94 -11.31 14.34 6.29
N PRO A 95 -10.99 15.28 5.40
CA PRO A 95 -10.80 16.67 5.78
C PRO A 95 -12.12 17.33 6.17
N ALA A 96 -12.10 18.18 7.19
CA ALA A 96 -13.28 18.92 7.65
C ALA A 96 -14.01 19.69 6.53
N ALA A 97 -13.24 20.28 5.60
CA ALA A 97 -13.80 20.99 4.44
C ALA A 97 -14.57 20.10 3.45
N LEU A 98 -14.32 18.81 3.45
CA LEU A 98 -14.96 17.82 2.55
C LEU A 98 -16.02 16.99 3.26
N GLU A 99 -16.01 16.91 4.58
CA GLU A 99 -16.91 16.07 5.36
C GLU A 99 -18.39 16.29 4.95
N ALA A 100 -18.82 17.55 4.82
CA ALA A 100 -20.17 17.89 4.39
C ALA A 100 -20.42 17.66 2.88
N LYS A 101 -19.37 17.70 2.04
CA LYS A 101 -19.48 17.59 0.58
C LYS A 101 -19.34 16.15 0.07
N GLU A 102 -18.51 15.35 0.71
CA GLU A 102 -18.26 13.95 0.33
C GLU A 102 -19.25 12.97 0.95
N ILE A 103 -20.23 13.45 1.71
CA ILE A 103 -21.21 12.62 2.41
C ILE A 103 -20.49 11.51 3.19
N ALA A 104 -19.93 11.88 4.33
CA ALA A 104 -19.23 10.96 5.20
C ALA A 104 -20.08 9.69 5.46
N HIS A 105 -19.46 8.54 5.45
CA HIS A 105 -20.15 7.27 5.62
C HIS A 105 -20.66 7.12 7.06
N PRO A 106 -21.98 6.95 7.30
CA PRO A 106 -22.56 7.01 8.65
C PRO A 106 -22.28 5.78 9.52
N GLY A 107 -21.88 4.66 8.92
CA GLY A 107 -21.76 3.36 9.59
C GLY A 107 -20.32 2.94 9.90
N LEU A 108 -19.32 3.82 9.79
CA LEU A 108 -17.92 3.46 10.01
C LEU A 108 -17.64 3.05 11.46
N THR A 109 -16.72 2.11 11.65
CA THR A 109 -16.15 1.80 12.96
C THR A 109 -15.47 3.04 13.56
N ARG A 110 -14.79 3.82 12.70
CA ARG A 110 -14.11 5.07 13.09
C ARG A 110 -14.10 6.06 11.94
N LEU A 111 -14.40 7.32 12.21
CA LEU A 111 -14.19 8.45 11.31
C LEU A 111 -13.18 9.40 11.96
N GLU A 112 -12.10 9.69 11.27
CA GLU A 112 -11.12 10.69 11.68
C GLU A 112 -11.25 11.92 10.78
N VAL A 113 -11.61 13.05 11.38
CA VAL A 113 -11.66 14.35 10.70
C VAL A 113 -10.33 15.04 10.87
N VAL A 114 -9.73 15.48 9.77
CA VAL A 114 -8.41 16.12 9.73
C VAL A 114 -8.49 17.54 9.16
N SER A 115 -7.42 18.33 9.31
CA SER A 115 -7.41 19.74 8.96
C SER A 115 -7.20 20.01 7.47
N SER A 116 -6.49 19.13 6.75
CA SER A 116 -6.09 19.34 5.36
C SER A 116 -6.05 18.04 4.55
N MET A 117 -5.96 18.17 3.22
CA MET A 117 -5.72 17.02 2.32
C MET A 117 -4.36 16.37 2.57
N HIS A 118 -3.35 17.15 2.95
CA HIS A 118 -2.03 16.64 3.28
C HIS A 118 -2.09 15.78 4.56
N ASP A 119 -2.72 16.29 5.63
CA ASP A 119 -2.92 15.54 6.87
C ASP A 119 -3.71 14.24 6.64
N ARG A 120 -4.72 14.28 5.74
CA ARG A 120 -5.49 13.09 5.36
C ARG A 120 -4.58 11.98 4.84
N LYS A 121 -3.75 12.28 3.84
CA LYS A 121 -2.88 11.28 3.20
C LYS A 121 -1.80 10.78 4.17
N ALA A 122 -1.18 11.68 4.94
CA ALA A 122 -0.24 11.30 5.98
C ALA A 122 -0.90 10.38 7.01
N ARG A 123 -2.11 10.72 7.47
CA ARG A 123 -2.83 9.92 8.45
C ARG A 123 -3.26 8.56 7.92
N MET A 124 -3.78 8.50 6.68
CA MET A 124 -4.10 7.22 6.01
C MET A 124 -2.85 6.34 5.90
N SER A 125 -1.73 6.93 5.53
CA SER A 125 -0.46 6.23 5.48
C SER A 125 -0.03 5.69 6.85
N ASP A 126 -0.14 6.48 7.93
CA ASP A 126 0.24 6.05 9.28
C ASP A 126 -0.57 4.87 9.80
N LEU A 127 -1.86 4.86 9.48
CA LEU A 127 -2.78 3.83 9.94
C LEU A 127 -2.61 2.50 9.22
N ALA A 128 -2.07 2.50 8.01
CA ALA A 128 -2.02 1.33 7.13
C ALA A 128 -0.67 0.59 7.18
N ASP A 129 -0.71 -0.71 6.91
CA ASP A 129 0.46 -1.57 6.75
C ASP A 129 0.72 -1.90 5.27
N ALA A 130 -0.27 -1.67 4.40
CA ALA A 130 -0.21 -1.89 2.97
C ALA A 130 -1.17 -0.92 2.25
N PHE A 131 -0.97 -0.74 0.94
CA PHE A 131 -1.79 0.12 0.09
C PHE A 131 -2.33 -0.64 -1.11
N VAL A 132 -3.59 -0.40 -1.44
CA VAL A 132 -4.26 -0.93 -2.64
C VAL A 132 -4.91 0.21 -3.40
N ALA A 133 -4.72 0.29 -4.71
CA ALA A 133 -5.50 1.13 -5.58
C ALA A 133 -6.48 0.29 -6.42
N LEU A 134 -7.78 0.53 -6.23
CA LEU A 134 -8.86 0.14 -7.13
C LEU A 134 -9.00 1.18 -8.26
N PRO A 135 -9.75 0.89 -9.33
CA PRO A 135 -10.08 1.88 -10.35
C PRO A 135 -10.58 3.19 -9.74
N GLY A 136 -10.12 4.32 -10.30
CA GLY A 136 -10.50 5.64 -9.80
C GLY A 136 -10.02 6.76 -10.72
N GLY A 137 -10.30 7.99 -10.35
CA GLY A 137 -9.93 9.19 -11.11
C GLY A 137 -8.61 9.81 -10.66
N MET A 138 -8.52 11.13 -10.85
CA MET A 138 -7.30 11.90 -10.55
C MET A 138 -6.91 11.84 -9.08
N GLY A 139 -7.87 11.84 -8.14
CA GLY A 139 -7.57 11.71 -6.72
C GLY A 139 -6.91 10.38 -6.38
N THR A 140 -7.43 9.28 -6.94
CA THR A 140 -6.82 7.95 -6.76
C THR A 140 -5.41 7.86 -7.34
N LEU A 141 -5.17 8.48 -8.51
CA LEU A 141 -3.83 8.56 -9.10
C LEU A 141 -2.88 9.42 -8.26
N GLU A 142 -3.36 10.52 -7.72
CA GLU A 142 -2.59 11.43 -6.86
C GLU A 142 -2.17 10.71 -5.58
N GLU A 143 -3.11 10.07 -4.87
CA GLU A 143 -2.85 9.30 -3.65
C GLU A 143 -1.87 8.15 -3.91
N LEU A 144 -2.06 7.40 -4.99
CA LEU A 144 -1.15 6.32 -5.40
C LEU A 144 0.25 6.83 -5.70
N SER A 145 0.36 7.91 -6.49
CA SER A 145 1.65 8.48 -6.91
C SER A 145 2.43 9.01 -5.72
N GLU A 146 1.78 9.66 -4.75
CA GLU A 146 2.41 10.15 -3.55
C GLU A 146 2.97 9.00 -2.70
N ILE A 147 2.18 7.96 -2.44
CA ILE A 147 2.62 6.78 -1.68
C ILE A 147 3.78 6.06 -2.37
N LEU A 148 3.75 5.91 -3.69
CA LEU A 148 4.84 5.32 -4.44
C LEU A 148 6.11 6.20 -4.38
N THR A 149 5.95 7.52 -4.44
CA THR A 149 7.06 8.47 -4.28
C THR A 149 7.66 8.36 -2.89
N TRP A 150 6.84 8.29 -1.83
CA TRP A 150 7.33 8.10 -0.46
C TRP A 150 8.07 6.77 -0.30
N ALA A 151 7.58 5.68 -0.93
CA ALA A 151 8.29 4.41 -0.95
C ALA A 151 9.63 4.51 -1.69
N GLN A 152 9.67 5.23 -2.81
CA GLN A 152 10.88 5.49 -3.59
C GLN A 152 11.93 6.28 -2.78
N LEU A 153 11.50 7.25 -1.99
CA LEU A 153 12.35 8.08 -1.13
C LEU A 153 12.76 7.38 0.17
N GLY A 154 12.21 6.18 0.44
CA GLY A 154 12.51 5.41 1.65
C GLY A 154 11.76 5.88 2.90
N LEU A 155 10.72 6.74 2.76
CA LEU A 155 9.89 7.20 3.87
C LEU A 155 9.02 6.09 4.46
N HIS A 156 8.71 5.06 3.67
CA HIS A 156 8.12 3.81 4.12
C HIS A 156 8.59 2.63 3.26
N GLN A 157 8.37 1.41 3.77
CA GLN A 157 8.69 0.16 3.09
C GLN A 157 7.44 -0.73 2.90
N LYS A 158 6.24 -0.14 3.02
CA LYS A 158 4.97 -0.83 2.95
C LYS A 158 4.66 -1.22 1.50
N PRO A 159 4.09 -2.43 1.25
CA PRO A 159 3.73 -2.87 -0.09
C PRO A 159 2.60 -2.02 -0.69
N CYS A 160 2.69 -1.80 -2.00
CA CYS A 160 1.70 -1.05 -2.79
C CYS A 160 1.21 -1.92 -3.95
N GLY A 161 -0.10 -2.09 -4.09
CA GLY A 161 -0.69 -2.92 -5.13
C GLY A 161 -1.81 -2.25 -5.91
N LEU A 162 -1.93 -2.64 -7.18
CA LEU A 162 -3.03 -2.29 -8.07
C LEU A 162 -3.93 -3.50 -8.24
N LEU A 163 -5.22 -3.36 -7.96
CA LEU A 163 -6.21 -4.35 -8.38
C LEU A 163 -6.68 -4.00 -9.79
N ASP A 164 -6.11 -4.68 -10.79
CA ASP A 164 -6.37 -4.40 -12.21
C ASP A 164 -7.65 -5.05 -12.70
N VAL A 165 -8.77 -4.45 -12.36
CA VAL A 165 -10.11 -4.90 -12.76
C VAL A 165 -10.35 -4.58 -14.23
N ALA A 166 -10.64 -5.59 -15.03
CA ALA A 166 -10.90 -5.47 -16.46
C ALA A 166 -9.80 -4.70 -17.25
N GLY A 167 -8.57 -4.74 -16.79
CA GLY A 167 -7.45 -4.07 -17.45
C GLY A 167 -7.41 -2.55 -17.26
N TYR A 168 -8.09 -2.04 -16.24
CA TYR A 168 -8.17 -0.58 -15.97
C TYR A 168 -6.79 0.06 -15.78
N TRP A 169 -5.88 -0.63 -15.11
CA TRP A 169 -4.55 -0.11 -14.81
C TRP A 169 -3.50 -0.39 -15.88
N ARG A 170 -3.82 -1.20 -16.92
CA ARG A 170 -2.86 -1.52 -18.01
C ARG A 170 -2.20 -0.29 -18.63
N PRO A 171 -2.91 0.81 -18.96
CA PRO A 171 -2.28 1.99 -19.53
C PRO A 171 -1.26 2.65 -18.57
N LEU A 172 -1.57 2.68 -17.26
CA LEU A 172 -0.66 3.23 -16.25
C LEU A 172 0.57 2.34 -16.07
N VAL A 173 0.38 1.03 -16.03
CA VAL A 173 1.47 0.05 -15.95
C VAL A 173 2.40 0.18 -17.17
N ALA A 174 1.82 0.28 -18.39
CA ALA A 174 2.57 0.50 -19.62
C ALA A 174 3.34 1.83 -19.60
N PHE A 175 2.75 2.89 -19.02
CA PHE A 175 3.45 4.16 -18.83
C PHE A 175 4.65 4.01 -17.89
N PHE A 176 4.52 3.30 -16.78
CA PHE A 176 5.66 3.03 -15.88
C PHE A 176 6.76 2.23 -16.57
N ASP A 177 6.40 1.22 -17.37
CA ASP A 177 7.35 0.42 -18.13
C ASP A 177 8.08 1.27 -19.19
N HIS A 178 7.34 2.18 -19.86
CA HIS A 178 7.93 3.17 -20.77
C HIS A 178 8.89 4.12 -20.03
N ALA A 179 8.50 4.62 -18.86
CA ALA A 179 9.38 5.47 -18.04
C ALA A 179 10.69 4.77 -17.63
N VAL A 180 10.66 3.46 -17.45
CA VAL A 180 11.88 2.66 -17.22
C VAL A 180 12.73 2.62 -18.50
N GLN A 181 12.14 2.38 -19.66
CA GLN A 181 12.85 2.37 -20.95
C GLN A 181 13.51 3.71 -21.23
N GLU A 182 12.80 4.81 -20.96
CA GLU A 182 13.29 6.19 -21.11
C GLU A 182 14.21 6.65 -19.96
N ARG A 183 14.47 5.78 -18.96
CA ARG A 183 15.34 6.03 -17.79
C ARG A 183 14.87 7.15 -16.85
N PHE A 184 13.60 7.51 -16.86
CA PHE A 184 12.99 8.38 -15.87
C PHE A 184 12.59 7.64 -14.59
N LEU A 185 12.37 6.31 -14.68
CA LEU A 185 12.08 5.45 -13.55
C LEU A 185 13.12 4.32 -13.51
N ARG A 186 13.62 3.99 -12.31
CA ARG A 186 14.52 2.85 -12.15
C ARG A 186 13.73 1.55 -12.09
N PRO A 187 14.28 0.40 -12.59
CA PRO A 187 13.61 -0.89 -12.52
C PRO A 187 13.19 -1.29 -11.09
N GLU A 188 14.03 -1.01 -10.09
CA GLU A 188 13.74 -1.28 -8.69
C GLU A 188 12.59 -0.42 -8.13
N HIS A 189 12.35 0.77 -8.67
CA HIS A 189 11.21 1.60 -8.31
C HIS A 189 9.92 1.12 -9.00
N ARG A 190 10.02 0.67 -10.26
CA ARG A 190 8.90 0.01 -10.95
C ARG A 190 8.44 -1.25 -10.22
N ALA A 191 9.36 -2.00 -9.65
CA ALA A 191 9.08 -3.21 -8.88
C ALA A 191 8.35 -2.96 -7.55
N LEU A 192 8.19 -1.69 -7.10
CA LEU A 192 7.37 -1.35 -5.94
C LEU A 192 5.87 -1.54 -6.19
N VAL A 193 5.46 -1.55 -7.45
CA VAL A 193 4.06 -1.66 -7.86
C VAL A 193 3.73 -3.11 -8.15
N ILE A 194 3.00 -3.73 -7.23
CA ILE A 194 2.41 -5.07 -7.41
C ILE A 194 1.13 -4.91 -8.25
N VAL A 195 0.91 -5.78 -9.22
CA VAL A 195 -0.31 -5.75 -10.05
C VAL A 195 -0.93 -7.13 -10.04
N GLU A 196 -2.18 -7.21 -9.62
CA GLU A 196 -2.96 -8.45 -9.60
C GLU A 196 -4.39 -8.19 -10.08
N HIS A 197 -5.05 -9.22 -10.59
CA HIS A 197 -6.39 -9.11 -11.15
C HIS A 197 -7.49 -9.55 -10.18
N GLU A 198 -7.11 -10.34 -9.17
CA GLU A 198 -8.02 -10.92 -8.18
C GLU A 198 -7.68 -10.41 -6.77
N PRO A 199 -8.69 -10.05 -5.95
CA PRO A 199 -8.47 -9.56 -4.59
C PRO A 199 -7.63 -10.51 -3.72
N ALA A 200 -7.85 -11.83 -3.85
CA ALA A 200 -7.13 -12.82 -3.05
C ALA A 200 -5.65 -12.84 -3.41
N ALA A 201 -5.32 -12.90 -4.71
CA ALA A 201 -3.95 -12.90 -5.19
C ALA A 201 -3.22 -11.62 -4.77
N LEU A 202 -3.92 -10.45 -4.85
CA LEU A 202 -3.34 -9.18 -4.44
C LEU A 202 -3.01 -9.17 -2.94
N LEU A 203 -3.94 -9.56 -2.07
CA LEU A 203 -3.68 -9.58 -0.62
C LEU A 203 -2.58 -10.58 -0.26
N ASP A 204 -2.49 -11.72 -0.95
CA ASP A 204 -1.41 -12.70 -0.75
C ASP A 204 -0.06 -12.14 -1.20
N ALA A 205 0.00 -11.45 -2.33
CA ALA A 205 1.22 -10.79 -2.83
C ALA A 205 1.69 -9.68 -1.89
N LEU A 206 0.76 -8.86 -1.37
CA LEU A 206 1.09 -7.83 -0.37
C LEU A 206 1.63 -8.45 0.92
N ALA A 207 1.03 -9.54 1.40
CA ALA A 207 1.50 -10.25 2.60
C ALA A 207 2.87 -10.92 2.40
N ALA A 208 3.16 -11.38 1.19
CA ALA A 208 4.44 -12.00 0.84
C ALA A 208 5.55 -10.98 0.48
N TYR A 209 5.21 -9.68 0.40
CA TYR A 209 6.14 -8.64 -0.02
C TYR A 209 7.37 -8.57 0.89
N VAL A 210 8.52 -8.48 0.26
CA VAL A 210 9.81 -8.23 0.92
C VAL A 210 10.34 -6.91 0.39
N PRO A 211 10.46 -5.88 1.23
CA PRO A 211 10.96 -4.59 0.77
C PRO A 211 12.40 -4.74 0.26
N PRO A 212 12.75 -4.07 -0.85
CA PRO A 212 14.14 -4.01 -1.29
C PRO A 212 14.96 -3.25 -0.25
N THR A 213 16.21 -3.70 -0.03
CA THR A 213 17.17 -2.96 0.80
C THR A 213 17.45 -1.60 0.18
N ARG A 214 17.17 -0.52 0.89
CA ARG A 214 17.31 0.86 0.39
C ARG A 214 17.95 1.76 1.42
N GLU A 215 18.78 2.66 0.94
CA GLU A 215 19.19 3.82 1.72
C GLU A 215 18.05 4.82 1.82
N ARG A 216 17.84 5.35 3.00
CA ARG A 216 16.86 6.42 3.26
C ARG A 216 17.45 7.74 2.77
N TRP A 217 16.77 8.39 1.82
CA TRP A 217 17.30 9.61 1.20
C TRP A 217 16.87 10.88 1.94
N ILE A 218 15.69 10.88 2.55
CA ILE A 218 15.15 12.01 3.32
C ILE A 218 14.39 11.51 4.54
N ASP A 219 14.27 12.34 5.56
CA ASP A 219 13.40 12.11 6.71
C ASP A 219 12.03 12.79 6.51
N ARG A 220 11.03 12.32 7.26
CA ARG A 220 9.64 12.80 7.17
C ARG A 220 9.48 14.29 7.46
N GLU A 221 10.39 14.86 8.26
CA GLU A 221 10.43 16.29 8.58
C GLU A 221 10.95 17.15 7.41
N GLN A 222 11.51 16.50 6.38
CA GLN A 222 12.10 17.14 5.19
C GLN A 222 11.22 16.97 3.94
N SER A 223 10.03 16.32 4.07
CA SER A 223 9.13 16.04 2.95
C SER A 223 7.92 16.97 2.88
#